data_f68b91e4b75a683d3888abf96fbeada5
#
_entry.id   f68b91e4b75a683d3888abf96fbeada5
#
_cell.length_a   1.000
_cell.length_b   1.000
_cell.length_c   1.000
_cell.angle_alpha   90.00
_cell.angle_beta   90.00
_cell.angle_gamma   90.00
#
_symmetry.space_group_name_H-M   'P 1'
#
loop_
_entity.id
_entity.type
_entity.pdbx_description
1 polymer ?
#
loop_
_entity_poly.entity_id
_entity_poly.type
_entity_poly.pdbx_seq_one_letter_code
_entity_poly.pdbx_strand_id
1 'polypeptide(L)'
;DFYQFYNSLIHHPALLQKMRQLGYSGKFLLHPMMQDYTGCFTGNDVFRIATPTDYHRLFTEGALLVTDYSSTFFDFCYLQKPVIYTQFDEETFFAGQMYDRGYFDYRRDGFGPVCTDLDSTVAAICAALVADCALQAPYTDRVAHFYAYHDDQNTRRVYDAVRSYQAKK
;
A
#
# COMPACT_ATOMS: atom_id res chain seq x y z
N ASP A 1 2.80 -17.24 9.57
CA ASP A 1 1.44 -17.26 9.04
C ASP A 1 0.92 -15.82 8.98
N PHE A 2 0.00 -15.54 8.07
CA PHE A 2 -0.55 -14.21 7.78
C PHE A 2 -1.11 -13.52 9.04
N TYR A 3 -1.95 -14.21 9.79
CA TYR A 3 -2.59 -13.63 10.99
C TYR A 3 -1.59 -13.28 12.07
N GLN A 4 -0.61 -14.15 12.30
CA GLN A 4 0.43 -13.93 13.29
C GLN A 4 1.30 -12.74 12.91
N PHE A 5 1.69 -12.63 11.65
CA PHE A 5 2.50 -11.52 11.17
C PHE A 5 1.81 -10.17 11.40
N TYR A 6 0.59 -10.00 10.91
CA TYR A 6 -0.10 -8.72 11.01
C TYR A 6 -0.56 -8.39 12.42
N ASN A 7 -0.96 -9.38 13.23
CA ASN A 7 -1.21 -9.13 14.66
C ASN A 7 0.07 -8.68 15.38
N SER A 8 1.21 -9.31 15.08
CA SER A 8 2.49 -8.90 15.65
C SER A 8 2.89 -7.48 15.20
N LEU A 9 2.62 -7.13 13.95
CA LEU A 9 2.91 -5.80 13.40
C LEU A 9 2.10 -4.71 14.09
N ILE A 10 0.76 -4.85 14.14
CA ILE A 10 -0.11 -3.81 14.73
C ILE A 10 -0.01 -3.71 16.25
N HIS A 11 0.62 -4.69 16.92
CA HIS A 11 0.91 -4.69 18.36
C HIS A 11 2.40 -4.50 18.67
N HIS A 12 3.24 -4.23 17.66
CA HIS A 12 4.68 -4.16 17.87
C HIS A 12 5.05 -2.96 18.76
N PRO A 13 5.70 -3.17 19.93
CA PRO A 13 5.91 -2.11 20.93
C PRO A 13 6.65 -0.88 20.39
N ALA A 14 7.72 -1.10 19.60
CA ALA A 14 8.51 -0.01 19.04
C ALA A 14 7.70 0.81 18.01
N LEU A 15 6.87 0.14 17.19
CA LEU A 15 5.99 0.81 16.23
C LEU A 15 4.93 1.66 16.96
N LEU A 16 4.23 1.07 17.93
CA LEU A 16 3.21 1.78 18.71
C LEU A 16 3.79 3.00 19.44
N GLN A 17 4.98 2.83 20.05
CA GLN A 17 5.67 3.94 20.71
C GLN A 17 6.00 5.05 19.73
N LYS A 18 6.56 4.71 18.55
CA LYS A 18 6.93 5.70 17.52
C LYS A 18 5.71 6.44 16.99
N MET A 19 4.63 5.74 16.70
CA MET A 19 3.39 6.34 16.20
C MET A 19 2.78 7.30 17.23
N ARG A 20 2.74 6.93 18.53
CA ARG A 20 2.29 7.84 19.59
C ARG A 20 3.16 9.09 19.70
N GLN A 21 4.49 8.92 19.66
CA GLN A 21 5.44 10.05 19.74
C GLN A 21 5.25 11.05 18.61
N LEU A 22 4.92 10.60 17.42
CA LEU A 22 4.78 11.43 16.22
C LEU A 22 3.32 11.81 15.91
N GLY A 23 2.35 11.35 16.72
CA GLY A 23 0.93 11.69 16.56
C GLY A 23 0.22 10.95 15.41
N TYR A 24 0.77 9.84 14.94
CA TYR A 24 0.13 9.03 13.89
C TYR A 24 -0.82 7.98 14.47
N SER A 25 -1.86 7.65 13.71
CA SER A 25 -2.74 6.51 13.94
C SER A 25 -2.80 5.62 12.71
N GLY A 26 -3.12 4.34 12.91
CA GLY A 26 -3.21 3.35 11.84
C GLY A 26 -4.64 2.85 11.63
N LYS A 27 -4.97 2.54 10.38
CA LYS A 27 -6.16 1.78 10.00
C LYS A 27 -5.69 0.46 9.40
N PHE A 28 -6.06 -0.65 10.00
CA PHE A 28 -5.80 -1.99 9.47
C PHE A 28 -7.05 -2.46 8.73
N LEU A 29 -6.92 -2.71 7.44
CA LEU A 29 -8.01 -3.10 6.56
C LEU A 29 -7.67 -4.41 5.86
N LEU A 30 -8.52 -5.41 6.00
CA LEU A 30 -8.44 -6.65 5.25
C LEU A 30 -8.99 -6.48 3.83
N HIS A 31 -8.46 -7.28 2.90
CA HIS A 31 -9.02 -7.38 1.57
C HIS A 31 -10.53 -7.70 1.64
N PRO A 32 -11.38 -7.17 0.73
CA PRO A 32 -12.83 -7.41 0.77
C PRO A 32 -13.23 -8.88 0.89
N MET A 33 -12.49 -9.78 0.23
CA MET A 33 -12.73 -11.23 0.32
C MET A 33 -12.33 -11.87 1.65
N MET A 34 -11.64 -11.15 2.53
CA MET A 34 -11.17 -11.61 3.83
C MET A 34 -11.93 -10.96 5.00
N GLN A 35 -13.02 -10.25 4.75
CA GLN A 35 -13.75 -9.51 5.79
C GLN A 35 -14.31 -10.40 6.90
N ASP A 36 -14.66 -11.65 6.59
CA ASP A 36 -15.13 -12.62 7.57
C ASP A 36 -14.07 -12.95 8.64
N TYR A 37 -12.80 -12.69 8.35
CA TYR A 37 -11.68 -12.90 9.26
C TYR A 37 -11.31 -11.67 10.09
N THR A 38 -12.07 -10.59 10.00
CA THR A 38 -11.81 -9.35 10.77
C THR A 38 -11.73 -9.61 12.28
N GLY A 39 -12.54 -10.55 12.79
CA GLY A 39 -12.53 -10.96 14.18
C GLY A 39 -11.25 -11.64 14.68
N CYS A 40 -10.34 -12.03 13.76
CA CYS A 40 -9.03 -12.57 14.11
C CYS A 40 -8.01 -11.50 14.52
N PHE A 41 -8.38 -10.22 14.37
CA PHE A 41 -7.50 -9.09 14.68
C PHE A 41 -8.11 -8.24 15.78
N THR A 42 -7.27 -7.76 16.68
CA THR A 42 -7.67 -6.86 17.76
C THR A 42 -6.99 -5.51 17.59
N GLY A 43 -7.76 -4.45 17.56
CA GLY A 43 -7.24 -3.08 17.54
C GLY A 43 -6.68 -2.67 18.90
N ASN A 44 -6.06 -1.49 18.94
CA ASN A 44 -5.53 -0.85 20.14
C ASN A 44 -5.73 0.67 20.07
N ASP A 45 -5.09 1.42 20.95
CA ASP A 45 -5.19 2.89 20.98
C ASP A 45 -4.59 3.59 19.74
N VAL A 46 -3.70 2.91 19.01
CA VAL A 46 -3.03 3.43 17.81
C VAL A 46 -3.67 2.89 16.53
N PHE A 47 -3.96 1.58 16.49
CA PHE A 47 -4.52 0.90 15.34
C PHE A 47 -6.00 0.58 15.51
N ARG A 48 -6.81 0.97 14.52
CA ARG A 48 -8.20 0.56 14.42
C ARG A 48 -8.35 -0.49 13.32
N ILE A 49 -9.09 -1.56 13.63
CA ILE A 49 -9.51 -2.52 12.61
C ILE A 49 -10.64 -1.86 11.83
N ALA A 50 -10.41 -1.60 10.56
CA ALA A 50 -11.36 -0.91 9.70
C ALA A 50 -12.28 -1.92 9.00
N THR A 51 -13.56 -1.62 8.95
CA THR A 51 -14.52 -2.27 8.05
C THR A 51 -14.39 -1.69 6.64
N PRO A 52 -14.96 -2.35 5.61
CA PRO A 52 -14.99 -1.82 4.26
C PRO A 52 -15.48 -0.38 4.25
N THR A 53 -14.70 0.49 3.67
CA THR A 53 -14.93 1.94 3.72
C THR A 53 -14.63 2.55 2.36
N ASP A 54 -14.87 3.82 2.24
CA ASP A 54 -14.53 4.60 1.06
C ASP A 54 -13.00 4.65 0.84
N TYR A 55 -12.52 3.92 -0.15
CA TYR A 55 -11.12 3.90 -0.54
C TYR A 55 -10.59 5.28 -0.95
N HIS A 56 -11.44 6.12 -1.56
CA HIS A 56 -11.06 7.48 -1.91
C HIS A 56 -10.67 8.26 -0.65
N ARG A 57 -11.47 8.14 0.41
CA ARG A 57 -11.17 8.78 1.68
C ARG A 57 -9.91 8.19 2.34
N LEU A 58 -9.72 6.87 2.29
CA LEU A 58 -8.50 6.24 2.81
C LEU A 58 -7.26 6.76 2.10
N PHE A 59 -7.29 6.89 0.78
CA PHE A 59 -6.16 7.35 0.00
C PHE A 59 -5.88 8.84 0.19
N THR A 60 -6.91 9.66 0.29
CA THR A 60 -6.74 11.11 0.50
C THR A 60 -6.25 11.45 1.91
N GLU A 61 -6.74 10.78 2.95
CA GLU A 61 -6.35 11.01 4.34
C GLU A 61 -5.06 10.27 4.75
N GLY A 62 -4.77 9.11 4.13
CA GLY A 62 -3.59 8.31 4.47
C GLY A 62 -2.29 9.01 4.09
N ALA A 63 -1.30 8.99 4.98
CA ALA A 63 0.04 9.53 4.72
C ALA A 63 1.01 8.45 4.22
N LEU A 64 0.82 7.20 4.63
CA LEU A 64 1.63 6.03 4.28
C LEU A 64 0.71 4.84 4.02
N LEU A 65 0.99 4.07 2.97
CA LEU A 65 0.39 2.76 2.72
C LEU A 65 1.38 1.65 3.04
N VAL A 66 0.95 0.70 3.86
CA VAL A 66 1.65 -0.58 4.05
C VAL A 66 0.77 -1.66 3.44
N THR A 67 1.28 -2.39 2.46
CA THR A 67 0.50 -3.38 1.70
C THR A 67 1.38 -4.56 1.27
N ASP A 68 0.76 -5.62 0.80
CA ASP A 68 1.41 -6.83 0.31
C ASP A 68 1.49 -6.86 -1.24
N TYR A 69 0.61 -7.63 -1.88
CA TYR A 69 0.55 -7.82 -3.33
C TYR A 69 -0.61 -7.06 -3.99
N SER A 70 -1.33 -6.25 -3.25
CA SER A 70 -2.50 -5.52 -3.73
C SER A 70 -2.14 -4.43 -4.73
N SER A 71 -2.87 -4.35 -5.83
CA SER A 71 -2.71 -3.29 -6.84
C SER A 71 -3.12 -1.89 -6.37
N THR A 72 -3.72 -1.77 -5.19
CA THR A 72 -4.16 -0.47 -4.62
C THR A 72 -3.02 0.52 -4.43
N PHE A 73 -1.76 0.03 -4.36
CA PHE A 73 -0.60 0.91 -4.25
C PHE A 73 -0.41 1.79 -5.49
N PHE A 74 -0.86 1.37 -6.67
CA PHE A 74 -0.78 2.21 -7.86
C PHE A 74 -1.59 3.51 -7.67
N ASP A 75 -2.83 3.41 -7.20
CA ASP A 75 -3.66 4.59 -6.94
C ASP A 75 -3.07 5.48 -5.84
N PHE A 76 -2.55 4.87 -4.78
CA PHE A 76 -1.94 5.60 -3.67
C PHE A 76 -0.66 6.34 -4.09
N CYS A 77 0.21 5.70 -4.85
CA CYS A 77 1.45 6.30 -5.34
C CYS A 77 1.22 7.36 -6.42
N TYR A 78 0.09 7.28 -7.17
CA TYR A 78 -0.33 8.36 -8.06
C TYR A 78 -0.50 9.70 -7.31
N LEU A 79 -0.89 9.65 -6.03
CA LEU A 79 -0.96 10.81 -5.15
C LEU A 79 0.42 11.24 -4.59
N GLN A 80 1.51 10.68 -5.10
CA GLN A 80 2.89 10.94 -4.66
C GLN A 80 3.13 10.64 -3.18
N LYS A 81 2.44 9.63 -2.64
CA LYS A 81 2.56 9.17 -1.26
C LYS A 81 3.39 7.89 -1.17
N PRO A 82 4.16 7.71 -0.08
CA PRO A 82 5.02 6.55 0.08
C PRO A 82 4.23 5.25 0.33
N VAL A 83 4.77 4.14 -0.15
CA VAL A 83 4.29 2.79 0.12
C VAL A 83 5.42 1.93 0.70
N ILE A 84 5.06 0.94 1.52
CA ILE A 84 5.95 -0.12 1.99
C ILE A 84 5.28 -1.45 1.63
N TYR A 85 6.03 -2.34 0.99
CA TYR A 85 5.54 -3.67 0.65
C TYR A 85 5.97 -4.68 1.71
N THR A 86 5.02 -5.49 2.22
CA THR A 86 5.25 -6.57 3.18
C THR A 86 5.11 -7.90 2.44
N GLN A 87 6.21 -8.53 2.06
CA GLN A 87 6.23 -9.75 1.25
C GLN A 87 6.98 -10.88 1.99
N PHE A 88 6.57 -11.14 3.23
CA PHE A 88 7.17 -12.17 4.10
C PHE A 88 6.81 -13.61 3.66
N ASP A 89 5.79 -13.76 2.83
CA ASP A 89 5.25 -15.04 2.37
C ASP A 89 5.28 -15.19 0.82
N GLU A 90 6.19 -14.47 0.15
CA GLU A 90 6.23 -14.35 -1.32
C GLU A 90 6.18 -15.70 -2.04
N GLU A 91 6.97 -16.68 -1.62
CA GLU A 91 7.00 -18.00 -2.24
C GLU A 91 5.65 -18.74 -2.08
N THR A 92 5.09 -18.70 -0.88
CA THR A 92 3.80 -19.34 -0.57
C THR A 92 2.65 -18.65 -1.29
N PHE A 93 2.68 -17.32 -1.36
CA PHE A 93 1.67 -16.53 -2.04
C PHE A 93 1.58 -16.90 -3.52
N PHE A 94 2.70 -16.86 -4.25
CA PHE A 94 2.69 -17.18 -5.68
C PHE A 94 2.48 -18.67 -5.97
N ALA A 95 2.87 -19.57 -5.08
CA ALA A 95 2.57 -21.00 -5.22
C ALA A 95 1.08 -21.31 -5.06
N GLY A 96 0.34 -20.50 -4.30
CA GLY A 96 -1.09 -20.67 -4.05
C GLY A 96 -2.02 -19.91 -5.00
N GLN A 97 -1.50 -19.06 -5.88
CA GLN A 97 -2.28 -18.25 -6.81
C GLN A 97 -2.37 -18.89 -8.20
N MET A 98 -3.47 -18.60 -8.90
CA MET A 98 -3.64 -18.96 -10.31
C MET A 98 -2.95 -17.98 -11.29
N TYR A 99 -2.27 -16.97 -10.76
CA TYR A 99 -1.63 -15.92 -11.55
C TYR A 99 -0.13 -16.12 -11.60
N ASP A 100 0.44 -16.05 -12.79
CA ASP A 100 1.88 -15.96 -12.98
C ASP A 100 2.40 -14.60 -12.52
N ARG A 101 3.70 -14.54 -12.20
CA ARG A 101 4.38 -13.26 -11.94
C ARG A 101 4.25 -12.38 -13.18
N GLY A 102 3.71 -11.18 -12.97
CA GLY A 102 3.58 -10.18 -14.04
C GLY A 102 4.92 -9.54 -14.40
N TYR A 103 4.87 -8.57 -15.31
CA TYR A 103 6.06 -7.81 -15.72
C TYR A 103 6.59 -6.85 -14.64
N PHE A 104 5.73 -6.45 -13.69
CA PHE A 104 6.09 -5.52 -12.62
C PHE A 104 6.84 -6.28 -11.50
N ASP A 105 8.05 -5.85 -11.24
CA ASP A 105 8.88 -6.38 -10.17
C ASP A 105 8.92 -5.36 -9.02
N TYR A 106 8.46 -5.75 -7.84
CA TYR A 106 8.35 -4.86 -6.68
C TYR A 106 9.70 -4.28 -6.25
N ARG A 107 10.80 -5.03 -6.39
CA ARG A 107 12.14 -4.57 -5.99
C ARG A 107 12.75 -3.64 -7.04
N ARG A 108 12.56 -3.95 -8.32
CA ARG A 108 13.08 -3.17 -9.44
C ARG A 108 12.21 -1.95 -9.72
N ASP A 109 10.90 -2.15 -9.85
CA ASP A 109 9.93 -1.16 -10.36
C ASP A 109 9.11 -0.52 -9.25
N GLY A 110 9.06 -1.13 -8.05
CA GLY A 110 8.22 -0.72 -6.94
C GLY A 110 8.51 0.70 -6.43
N PHE A 111 7.51 1.32 -5.85
CA PHE A 111 7.51 2.70 -5.38
C PHE A 111 7.83 2.85 -3.90
N GLY A 112 8.32 1.77 -3.29
CA GLY A 112 8.71 1.72 -1.88
C GLY A 112 9.58 0.49 -1.58
N PRO A 113 10.10 0.37 -0.35
CA PRO A 113 10.90 -0.77 0.06
C PRO A 113 10.05 -2.04 0.16
N VAL A 114 10.66 -3.18 -0.17
CA VAL A 114 10.10 -4.52 0.02
C VAL A 114 10.70 -5.13 1.28
N CYS A 115 9.87 -5.38 2.28
CA CYS A 115 10.21 -5.97 3.56
C CYS A 115 9.75 -7.44 3.59
N THR A 116 10.62 -8.35 4.03
CA THR A 116 10.37 -9.80 4.02
C THR A 116 10.19 -10.40 5.42
N ASP A 117 10.24 -9.58 6.44
CA ASP A 117 10.07 -9.97 7.84
C ASP A 117 9.48 -8.82 8.67
N LEU A 118 9.13 -9.13 9.93
CA LEU A 118 8.49 -8.18 10.84
C LEU A 118 9.42 -7.02 11.20
N ASP A 119 10.70 -7.30 11.48
CA ASP A 119 11.65 -6.29 11.95
C ASP A 119 11.96 -5.28 10.87
N SER A 120 12.21 -5.74 9.64
CA SER A 120 12.42 -4.87 8.48
C SER A 120 11.18 -4.03 8.16
N THR A 121 9.97 -4.60 8.30
CA THR A 121 8.71 -3.87 8.12
C THR A 121 8.56 -2.76 9.16
N VAL A 122 8.75 -3.07 10.44
CA VAL A 122 8.68 -2.09 11.54
C VAL A 122 9.72 -0.98 11.34
N ALA A 123 10.96 -1.35 11.00
CA ALA A 123 12.01 -0.38 10.75
C ALA A 123 11.68 0.56 9.59
N ALA A 124 11.17 0.04 8.48
CA ALA A 124 10.77 0.83 7.32
C ALA A 124 9.62 1.79 7.65
N ILE A 125 8.59 1.32 8.38
CA ILE A 125 7.47 2.18 8.81
C ILE A 125 8.00 3.30 9.72
N CYS A 126 8.80 2.96 10.74
CA CYS A 126 9.36 3.96 11.65
C CYS A 126 10.21 5.01 10.92
N ALA A 127 11.01 4.60 9.94
CA ALA A 127 11.80 5.52 9.13
C ALA A 127 10.92 6.45 8.29
N ALA A 128 9.87 5.93 7.65
CA ALA A 128 8.91 6.73 6.90
C ALA A 128 8.20 7.76 7.79
N LEU A 129 7.75 7.35 8.99
CA LEU A 129 7.09 8.25 9.96
C LEU A 129 8.03 9.37 10.44
N VAL A 130 9.31 9.07 10.67
CA VAL A 130 10.33 10.09 11.05
C VAL A 130 10.58 11.09 9.91
N ALA A 131 10.48 10.63 8.68
CA ALA A 131 10.58 11.47 7.48
C ALA A 131 9.26 12.18 7.11
N ASP A 132 8.30 12.25 8.03
CA ASP A 132 6.96 12.83 7.82
C ASP A 132 6.23 12.25 6.62
N CYS A 133 6.42 10.96 6.39
CA CYS A 133 5.87 10.21 5.26
C CYS A 133 6.15 10.87 3.89
N ALA A 134 7.28 11.55 3.75
CA ALA A 134 7.69 12.11 2.47
C ALA A 134 8.14 11.00 1.52
N LEU A 135 7.64 11.01 0.28
CA LEU A 135 8.14 10.14 -0.78
C LEU A 135 9.58 10.55 -1.11
N GLN A 136 10.52 9.61 -1.05
CA GLN A 136 11.95 9.87 -1.20
C GLN A 136 12.54 9.14 -2.40
N ALA A 137 13.73 9.58 -2.86
CA ALA A 137 14.51 8.87 -3.84
C ALA A 137 14.91 7.46 -3.33
N PRO A 138 14.96 6.45 -4.20
CA PRO A 138 14.75 6.51 -5.64
C PRO A 138 13.26 6.43 -6.07
N TYR A 139 12.32 6.36 -5.13
CA TYR A 139 10.91 6.10 -5.41
C TYR A 139 10.21 7.30 -6.06
N THR A 140 10.61 8.52 -5.75
CA THR A 140 10.17 9.73 -6.46
C THR A 140 10.39 9.61 -7.97
N ASP A 141 11.57 9.16 -8.36
CA ASP A 141 11.95 9.04 -9.79
C ASP A 141 11.17 7.91 -10.45
N ARG A 142 10.96 6.78 -9.73
CA ARG A 142 10.17 5.66 -10.24
C ARG A 142 8.71 6.03 -10.45
N VAL A 143 8.09 6.73 -9.50
CA VAL A 143 6.72 7.26 -9.62
C VAL A 143 6.61 8.22 -10.80
N ALA A 144 7.54 9.19 -10.92
CA ALA A 144 7.54 10.16 -12.01
C ALA A 144 7.72 9.51 -13.39
N HIS A 145 8.51 8.42 -13.47
CA HIS A 145 8.71 7.69 -14.73
C HIS A 145 7.53 6.79 -15.10
N PHE A 146 6.86 6.20 -14.10
CA PHE A 146 5.79 5.23 -14.33
C PHE A 146 4.49 5.89 -14.81
N TYR A 147 4.11 7.03 -14.23
CA TYR A 147 2.88 7.73 -14.60
C TYR A 147 3.18 8.79 -15.67
N ALA A 148 2.67 8.57 -16.87
CA ALA A 148 2.84 9.51 -17.98
C ALA A 148 2.17 10.88 -17.74
N TYR A 149 1.16 10.92 -16.86
CA TYR A 149 0.41 12.13 -16.53
C TYR A 149 0.10 12.17 -15.04
N HIS A 150 0.27 13.34 -14.41
CA HIS A 150 -0.03 13.62 -13.01
C HIS A 150 -1.06 14.75 -12.90
N ASP A 151 -2.18 14.61 -13.59
CA ASP A 151 -3.28 15.59 -13.61
C ASP A 151 -4.63 14.88 -13.50
N ASP A 152 -5.72 15.65 -13.50
CA ASP A 152 -7.10 15.17 -13.39
C ASP A 152 -7.76 14.86 -14.75
N GLN A 153 -6.99 14.83 -15.87
CA GLN A 153 -7.52 14.73 -17.23
C GLN A 153 -7.60 13.29 -17.79
N ASN A 154 -7.29 12.27 -17.00
CA ASN A 154 -7.25 10.88 -17.49
C ASN A 154 -8.61 10.41 -18.03
N THR A 155 -9.71 10.72 -17.35
CA THR A 155 -11.06 10.38 -17.83
C THR A 155 -11.33 11.01 -19.20
N ARG A 156 -10.92 12.26 -19.42
CA ARG A 156 -11.07 12.95 -20.70
C ARG A 156 -10.24 12.28 -21.78
N ARG A 157 -9.00 11.91 -21.50
CA ARG A 157 -8.12 11.19 -22.47
C ARG A 157 -8.73 9.87 -22.91
N VAL A 158 -9.26 9.08 -21.97
CA VAL A 158 -9.93 7.81 -22.27
C VAL A 158 -11.17 8.05 -23.13
N TYR A 159 -12.02 9.01 -22.77
CA TYR A 159 -13.20 9.37 -23.54
C TYR A 159 -12.86 9.78 -24.98
N ASP A 160 -11.88 10.66 -25.16
CA ASP A 160 -11.48 11.13 -26.47
C ASP A 160 -10.85 10.01 -27.33
N ALA A 161 -10.07 9.10 -26.71
CA ALA A 161 -9.53 7.92 -27.38
C ALA A 161 -10.64 6.99 -27.88
N VAL A 162 -11.64 6.69 -27.06
CA VAL A 162 -12.80 5.86 -27.43
C VAL A 162 -13.58 6.51 -28.58
N ARG A 163 -13.88 7.80 -28.50
CA ARG A 163 -14.56 8.53 -29.58
C ARG A 163 -13.79 8.49 -30.89
N SER A 164 -12.49 8.70 -30.84
CA SER A 164 -11.62 8.68 -32.03
C SER A 164 -11.56 7.29 -32.66
N TYR A 165 -11.65 6.22 -31.87
CA TYR A 165 -11.70 4.85 -32.37
C TYR A 165 -13.03 4.55 -33.08
N GLN A 166 -14.16 5.01 -32.51
CA GLN A 166 -15.49 4.83 -33.13
C GLN A 166 -15.63 5.58 -34.45
N ALA A 167 -15.02 6.75 -34.57
CA ALA A 167 -15.07 7.55 -35.82
C ALA A 167 -14.25 6.96 -36.99
N LYS A 168 -13.41 5.95 -36.73
CA LYS A 168 -12.59 5.26 -37.74
C LYS A 168 -13.25 3.97 -38.27
N LYS A 169 -14.41 3.59 -37.74
CA LYS A 169 -15.24 2.47 -38.23
C LYS A 169 -16.40 2.98 -39.05
#